data_f32d0d6bf802637ba05ac48ddeaa0112
#
_entry.id   f32d0d6bf802637ba05ac48ddeaa0112
#
_cell.length_a   1.000
_cell.length_b   1.000
_cell.length_c   1.000
_cell.angle_alpha   90.00
_cell.angle_beta   90.00
_cell.angle_gamma   90.00
#
_symmetry.space_group_name_H-M   'P 1'
#
loop_
_entity.id
_entity.type
_entity.pdbx_description
1 polymer ?
#
loop_
_entity_poly.entity_id
_entity_poly.type
_entity_poly.pdbx_seq_one_letter_code
_entity_poly.pdbx_strand_id
1 'polypeptide(L)'
;MKILKTLSVSFLLGMTTLNSTVFANNTVVSVNFSEIPVKTVCIKHAAASNADNFFAQATFLSFEVYKPGSKEDLANIISSLKKASGVESVTEGKLNGDYQAITITLKSAKNKAWFASEFKKAGLNTVRINNNPIVEVDKM
;
A
#
# COMPACT_ATOMS: atom_id res chain seq x y z
N MET A 1 -62.40 -20.46 -9.66
CA MET A 1 -61.25 -21.04 -8.93
C MET A 1 -59.97 -20.65 -9.67
N LYS A 2 -59.26 -19.62 -9.18
CA LYS A 2 -58.03 -19.09 -9.82
C LYS A 2 -56.85 -19.49 -8.95
N ILE A 3 -55.98 -20.27 -9.52
CA ILE A 3 -54.76 -20.78 -8.85
C ILE A 3 -53.70 -19.70 -9.02
N LEU A 4 -53.26 -19.09 -7.90
CA LEU A 4 -52.14 -18.13 -7.84
C LEU A 4 -50.87 -18.95 -7.80
N LYS A 5 -50.02 -18.87 -8.84
CA LYS A 5 -48.66 -19.45 -8.85
C LYS A 5 -47.72 -18.43 -8.19
N THR A 6 -47.21 -18.78 -7.03
CA THR A 6 -46.19 -18.04 -6.35
C THR A 6 -44.85 -18.23 -7.07
N LEU A 7 -44.29 -17.19 -7.64
CA LEU A 7 -42.96 -17.17 -8.26
C LEU A 7 -41.90 -16.87 -7.17
N SER A 8 -41.16 -17.92 -6.78
CA SER A 8 -40.03 -17.78 -5.86
C SER A 8 -38.83 -17.27 -6.66
N VAL A 9 -38.44 -16.02 -6.42
CA VAL A 9 -37.22 -15.45 -7.00
C VAL A 9 -36.08 -15.70 -6.03
N SER A 10 -35.27 -16.72 -6.30
CA SER A 10 -34.01 -16.92 -5.60
C SER A 10 -32.98 -15.89 -6.08
N PHE A 11 -32.64 -14.95 -5.21
CA PHE A 11 -31.62 -13.96 -5.46
C PHE A 11 -30.25 -14.61 -5.19
N LEU A 12 -29.63 -15.12 -6.25
CA LEU A 12 -28.25 -15.60 -6.19
C LEU A 12 -27.33 -14.39 -6.23
N LEU A 13 -26.72 -14.04 -5.10
CA LEU A 13 -25.69 -13.00 -5.01
C LEU A 13 -24.41 -13.55 -5.67
N GLY A 14 -24.32 -13.38 -6.99
CA GLY A 14 -23.10 -13.68 -7.73
C GLY A 14 -22.08 -12.57 -7.47
N MET A 15 -20.97 -12.89 -6.84
CA MET A 15 -19.78 -12.04 -6.84
C MET A 15 -19.30 -11.89 -8.28
N THR A 16 -19.65 -10.77 -8.93
CA THR A 16 -19.10 -10.42 -10.24
C THR A 16 -17.70 -9.85 -10.04
N THR A 17 -16.69 -10.67 -10.31
CA THR A 17 -15.35 -10.15 -10.63
C THR A 17 -15.48 -9.33 -11.92
N LEU A 18 -15.34 -8.02 -11.83
CA LEU A 18 -15.31 -7.13 -12.99
C LEU A 18 -14.02 -7.39 -13.78
N ASN A 19 -14.09 -8.34 -14.72
CA ASN A 19 -13.09 -8.50 -15.75
C ASN A 19 -13.38 -7.47 -16.86
N SER A 20 -12.64 -6.37 -16.86
CA SER A 20 -12.67 -5.43 -17.97
C SER A 20 -11.83 -6.01 -19.11
N THR A 21 -12.47 -6.55 -20.14
CA THR A 21 -11.82 -7.00 -21.38
C THR A 21 -11.77 -5.86 -22.38
N VAL A 22 -10.57 -5.45 -22.76
CA VAL A 22 -10.36 -4.49 -23.84
C VAL A 22 -9.99 -5.26 -25.10
N PHE A 23 -10.79 -5.10 -26.16
CA PHE A 23 -10.53 -5.71 -27.47
C PHE A 23 -9.69 -4.75 -28.33
N ALA A 24 -8.45 -5.13 -28.62
CA ALA A 24 -7.66 -4.53 -29.67
C ALA A 24 -7.04 -5.66 -30.49
N ASN A 25 -7.37 -5.75 -31.78
CA ASN A 25 -6.82 -6.68 -32.77
C ASN A 25 -6.89 -8.17 -32.37
N ASN A 26 -8.06 -8.66 -31.97
CA ASN A 26 -8.29 -10.07 -31.63
C ASN A 26 -7.41 -10.64 -30.50
N THR A 27 -6.69 -9.81 -29.76
CA THR A 27 -5.92 -10.23 -28.59
C THR A 27 -6.67 -9.81 -27.35
N VAL A 28 -7.16 -10.76 -26.57
CA VAL A 28 -7.76 -10.50 -25.26
C VAL A 28 -6.63 -10.31 -24.25
N VAL A 29 -6.41 -9.06 -23.84
CA VAL A 29 -5.47 -8.76 -22.74
C VAL A 29 -6.25 -8.78 -21.43
N SER A 30 -6.09 -9.84 -20.65
CA SER A 30 -6.60 -9.88 -19.28
C SER A 30 -5.71 -9.02 -18.40
N VAL A 31 -6.20 -7.86 -17.99
CA VAL A 31 -5.52 -7.04 -16.97
C VAL A 31 -5.90 -7.60 -15.60
N ASN A 32 -5.04 -8.40 -15.03
CA ASN A 32 -5.16 -8.80 -13.63
C ASN A 32 -4.83 -7.59 -12.76
N PHE A 33 -5.86 -6.94 -12.19
CA PHE A 33 -5.66 -6.01 -11.10
C PHE A 33 -5.25 -6.84 -9.87
N SER A 34 -3.95 -6.97 -9.66
CA SER A 34 -3.44 -7.58 -8.45
C SER A 34 -3.88 -6.71 -7.27
N GLU A 35 -4.64 -7.28 -6.33
CA GLU A 35 -4.98 -6.58 -5.10
C GLU A 35 -3.71 -6.12 -4.40
N ILE A 36 -3.74 -4.90 -3.89
CA ILE A 36 -2.63 -4.38 -3.09
C ILE A 36 -2.54 -5.23 -1.82
N PRO A 37 -1.41 -5.89 -1.53
CA PRO A 37 -1.26 -6.64 -0.29
C PRO A 37 -1.45 -5.75 0.94
N VAL A 38 -2.01 -6.30 2.01
CA VAL A 38 -2.11 -5.60 3.29
C VAL A 38 -0.72 -5.19 3.81
N LYS A 39 -0.66 -4.10 4.56
CA LYS A 39 0.60 -3.54 5.10
C LYS A 39 1.63 -3.14 4.01
N THR A 40 1.14 -2.82 2.79
CA THR A 40 2.00 -2.27 1.73
C THR A 40 2.32 -0.80 2.01
N VAL A 41 3.61 -0.47 1.96
CA VAL A 41 4.09 0.93 1.99
C VAL A 41 3.85 1.57 0.64
N CYS A 42 3.20 2.72 0.60
CA CYS A 42 2.96 3.51 -0.60
C CYS A 42 3.70 4.84 -0.48
N ILE A 43 4.72 5.04 -1.30
CA ILE A 43 5.55 6.24 -1.32
C ILE A 43 5.29 7.00 -2.61
N LYS A 44 5.05 8.31 -2.49
CA LYS A 44 4.92 9.23 -3.63
C LYS A 44 6.04 10.26 -3.55
N HIS A 45 6.82 10.38 -4.60
CA HIS A 45 7.83 11.43 -4.75
C HIS A 45 7.70 12.10 -6.11
N ALA A 46 8.32 13.28 -6.28
CA ALA A 46 8.27 14.01 -7.53
C ALA A 46 8.83 13.18 -8.68
N ALA A 47 8.12 13.15 -9.80
CA ALA A 47 8.46 12.32 -10.97
C ALA A 47 9.86 12.64 -11.57
N ALA A 48 10.35 13.85 -11.35
CA ALA A 48 11.65 14.29 -11.84
C ALA A 48 12.85 13.77 -11.02
N SER A 49 12.62 13.17 -9.84
CA SER A 49 13.68 12.64 -8.99
C SER A 49 13.81 11.13 -9.18
N ASN A 50 15.04 10.65 -9.37
CA ASN A 50 15.35 9.24 -9.23
C ASN A 50 15.08 8.83 -7.78
N ALA A 51 14.48 7.65 -7.55
CA ALA A 51 14.16 7.16 -6.22
C ALA A 51 15.40 7.08 -5.30
N ASP A 52 16.55 6.67 -5.82
CA ASP A 52 17.79 6.58 -5.04
C ASP A 52 18.24 7.97 -4.54
N ASN A 53 18.20 8.97 -5.41
CA ASN A 53 18.52 10.35 -5.04
C ASN A 53 17.53 10.94 -4.05
N PHE A 54 16.24 10.61 -4.22
CA PHE A 54 15.20 11.02 -3.28
C PHE A 54 15.50 10.52 -1.86
N PHE A 55 15.75 9.22 -1.71
CA PHE A 55 16.07 8.65 -0.39
C PHE A 55 17.38 9.17 0.18
N ALA A 56 18.43 9.30 -0.65
CA ALA A 56 19.75 9.75 -0.20
C ALA A 56 19.77 11.18 0.36
N GLN A 57 18.78 12.00 0.02
CA GLN A 57 18.67 13.38 0.47
C GLN A 57 17.55 13.60 1.50
N ALA A 58 16.68 12.64 1.69
CA ALA A 58 15.51 12.79 2.53
C ALA A 58 15.87 12.72 4.03
N THR A 59 15.67 13.82 4.74
CA THR A 59 15.62 13.87 6.22
C THR A 59 14.19 13.76 6.74
N PHE A 60 13.23 13.64 5.83
CA PHE A 60 11.81 13.56 6.09
C PHE A 60 11.17 12.68 5.02
N LEU A 61 10.40 11.68 5.43
CA LEU A 61 9.65 10.80 4.54
C LEU A 61 8.20 10.70 5.00
N SER A 62 7.28 11.14 4.14
CA SER A 62 5.84 10.89 4.31
C SER A 62 5.41 9.78 3.36
N PHE A 63 4.70 8.80 3.89
CA PHE A 63 4.20 7.64 3.14
C PHE A 63 2.86 7.17 3.70
N GLU A 64 2.18 6.33 2.97
CA GLU A 64 0.94 5.71 3.39
C GLU A 64 1.15 4.20 3.57
N VAL A 65 0.47 3.60 4.54
CA VAL A 65 0.40 2.15 4.70
C VAL A 65 -1.00 1.69 4.35
N TYR A 66 -1.11 0.83 3.35
CA TYR A 66 -2.38 0.25 2.93
C TYR A 66 -2.80 -0.85 3.90
N LYS A 67 -4.01 -0.76 4.45
CA LYS A 67 -4.60 -1.69 5.44
C LYS A 67 -3.58 -2.10 6.51
N PRO A 68 -3.17 -1.17 7.39
CA PRO A 68 -2.14 -1.44 8.41
C PRO A 68 -2.52 -2.54 9.41
N GLY A 69 -3.79 -2.94 9.44
CA GLY A 69 -4.34 -3.91 10.37
C GLY A 69 -5.13 -3.25 11.51
N SER A 70 -5.07 -3.85 12.69
CA SER A 70 -5.70 -3.33 13.90
C SER A 70 -4.98 -2.06 14.41
N LYS A 71 -5.60 -1.37 15.39
CA LYS A 71 -4.92 -0.26 16.07
C LYS A 71 -3.63 -0.70 16.76
N GLU A 72 -3.60 -1.92 17.26
CA GLU A 72 -2.41 -2.51 17.89
C GLU A 72 -1.31 -2.78 16.85
N ASP A 73 -1.67 -3.31 15.68
CA ASP A 73 -0.72 -3.48 14.56
C ASP A 73 -0.09 -2.15 14.16
N LEU A 74 -0.91 -1.10 14.00
CA LEU A 74 -0.43 0.24 13.68
C LEU A 74 0.49 0.80 14.77
N ALA A 75 0.12 0.64 16.03
CA ALA A 75 0.95 1.08 17.16
C ALA A 75 2.30 0.34 17.18
N ASN A 76 2.32 -0.95 16.84
CA ASN A 76 3.55 -1.75 16.74
C ASN A 76 4.44 -1.27 15.57
N ILE A 77 3.84 -0.97 14.40
CA ILE A 77 4.56 -0.38 13.26
C ILE A 77 5.22 0.94 13.67
N ILE A 78 4.45 1.86 14.25
CA ILE A 78 4.94 3.18 14.69
C ILE A 78 6.03 3.02 15.76
N SER A 79 5.83 2.14 16.74
CA SER A 79 6.81 1.87 17.80
C SER A 79 8.12 1.32 17.24
N SER A 80 8.05 0.40 16.27
CA SER A 80 9.23 -0.15 15.60
C SER A 80 10.01 0.94 14.87
N LEU A 81 9.32 1.78 14.09
CA LEU A 81 9.94 2.88 13.35
C LEU A 81 10.56 3.93 14.29
N LYS A 82 9.93 4.23 15.44
CA LYS A 82 10.50 5.15 16.44
C LYS A 82 11.79 4.65 17.07
N LYS A 83 11.97 3.33 17.15
CA LYS A 83 13.20 2.71 17.73
C LYS A 83 14.33 2.64 16.71
N ALA A 84 14.09 2.92 15.44
CA ALA A 84 15.11 2.85 14.40
C ALA A 84 16.20 3.90 14.62
N SER A 85 17.46 3.49 14.44
CA SER A 85 18.61 4.36 14.66
C SER A 85 18.62 5.53 13.68
N GLY A 86 18.69 6.75 14.20
CA GLY A 86 18.68 7.98 13.40
C GLY A 86 17.29 8.56 13.15
N VAL A 87 16.23 7.95 13.65
CA VAL A 87 14.90 8.54 13.65
C VAL A 87 14.82 9.57 14.78
N GLU A 88 14.32 10.75 14.46
CA GLU A 88 14.02 11.83 15.40
C GLU A 88 12.58 11.75 15.89
N SER A 89 11.64 11.57 14.95
CA SER A 89 10.23 11.42 15.27
C SER A 89 9.49 10.59 14.23
N VAL A 90 8.38 9.97 14.67
CA VAL A 90 7.39 9.34 13.80
C VAL A 90 6.02 9.87 14.18
N THR A 91 5.33 10.45 13.22
CA THR A 91 4.00 11.06 13.41
C THR A 91 2.97 10.26 12.61
N GLU A 92 1.88 9.91 13.28
CA GLU A 92 0.70 9.36 12.64
C GLU A 92 -0.12 10.51 12.03
N GLY A 93 -0.44 10.39 10.74
CA GLY A 93 -1.29 11.32 10.01
C GLY A 93 -2.74 10.83 9.93
N LYS A 94 -3.48 11.37 8.99
CA LYS A 94 -4.89 11.02 8.79
C LYS A 94 -5.04 9.65 8.13
N LEU A 95 -6.06 8.91 8.54
CA LEU A 95 -6.56 7.75 7.84
C LEU A 95 -7.44 8.23 6.66
N ASN A 96 -7.12 7.80 5.45
CA ASN A 96 -7.87 8.10 4.24
C ASN A 96 -8.32 6.79 3.57
N GLY A 97 -9.56 6.39 3.81
CA GLY A 97 -10.04 5.06 3.42
C GLY A 97 -9.21 3.96 4.08
N ASP A 98 -8.59 3.12 3.26
CA ASP A 98 -7.73 2.02 3.71
C ASP A 98 -6.26 2.43 3.91
N TYR A 99 -5.91 3.71 3.72
CA TYR A 99 -4.54 4.21 3.76
C TYR A 99 -4.27 5.04 5.02
N GLN A 100 -3.34 4.59 5.84
CA GLN A 100 -2.86 5.31 7.01
C GLN A 100 -1.60 6.11 6.67
N ALA A 101 -1.67 7.42 6.77
CA ALA A 101 -0.49 8.28 6.58
C ALA A 101 0.45 8.18 7.79
N ILE A 102 1.75 8.09 7.50
CA ILE A 102 2.83 8.10 8.50
C ILE A 102 3.94 9.00 7.98
N THR A 103 4.52 9.77 8.88
CA THR A 103 5.67 10.63 8.57
C THR A 103 6.83 10.28 9.50
N ILE A 104 8.01 10.07 8.92
CA ILE A 104 9.27 9.88 9.66
C ILE A 104 10.14 11.12 9.46
N THR A 105 10.64 11.69 10.56
CA THR A 105 11.70 12.71 10.54
C THR A 105 13.00 12.05 11.00
N LEU A 106 14.08 12.32 10.30
CA LEU A 106 15.40 11.74 10.52
C LEU A 106 16.39 12.81 10.98
N LYS A 107 17.31 12.45 11.86
CA LYS A 107 18.44 13.29 12.30
C LYS A 107 19.43 13.58 11.17
N SER A 108 19.52 12.65 10.21
CA SER A 108 20.35 12.78 8.99
C SER A 108 19.75 11.93 7.89
N ALA A 109 19.99 12.28 6.64
CA ALA A 109 19.53 11.53 5.48
C ALA A 109 19.99 10.07 5.53
N LYS A 110 19.16 9.18 5.03
CA LYS A 110 19.40 7.73 4.95
C LYS A 110 19.20 7.26 3.52
N ASN A 111 19.90 6.20 3.16
CA ASN A 111 19.75 5.59 1.84
C ASN A 111 18.51 4.67 1.78
N LYS A 112 18.14 4.28 0.59
CA LYS A 112 17.01 3.40 0.31
C LYS A 112 17.10 2.05 1.06
N ALA A 113 18.30 1.46 1.13
CA ALA A 113 18.52 0.19 1.83
C ALA A 113 18.22 0.28 3.34
N TRP A 114 18.52 1.43 3.96
CA TRP A 114 18.15 1.67 5.36
C TRP A 114 16.62 1.67 5.54
N PHE A 115 15.89 2.38 4.68
CA PHE A 115 14.43 2.39 4.74
C PHE A 115 13.84 0.98 4.53
N ALA A 116 14.37 0.23 3.55
CA ALA A 116 13.96 -1.16 3.32
C ALA A 116 14.11 -2.02 4.58
N SER A 117 15.26 -1.92 5.25
CA SER A 117 15.53 -2.63 6.51
C SER A 117 14.56 -2.25 7.62
N GLU A 118 14.30 -0.95 7.82
CA GLU A 118 13.42 -0.49 8.91
C GLU A 118 11.94 -0.80 8.63
N PHE A 119 11.49 -0.73 7.39
CA PHE A 119 10.15 -1.18 7.00
C PHE A 119 9.97 -2.66 7.27
N LYS A 120 10.93 -3.49 6.89
CA LYS A 120 10.89 -4.93 7.15
C LYS A 120 10.81 -5.26 8.65
N LYS A 121 11.61 -4.59 9.48
CA LYS A 121 11.57 -4.73 10.96
C LYS A 121 10.21 -4.32 11.53
N ALA A 122 9.55 -3.35 10.91
CA ALA A 122 8.21 -2.90 11.28
C ALA A 122 7.09 -3.82 10.75
N GLY A 123 7.42 -4.92 10.05
CA GLY A 123 6.46 -5.85 9.48
C GLY A 123 5.82 -5.37 8.17
N LEU A 124 6.42 -4.38 7.52
CA LEU A 124 6.01 -3.83 6.24
C LEU A 124 6.87 -4.49 5.14
N ASN A 125 6.35 -5.53 4.49
CA ASN A 125 7.16 -6.39 3.61
C ASN A 125 7.08 -6.01 2.13
N THR A 126 6.09 -5.19 1.74
CA THR A 126 5.88 -4.77 0.36
C THR A 126 5.85 -3.25 0.23
N VAL A 127 6.28 -2.75 -0.91
CA VAL A 127 6.34 -1.32 -1.20
C VAL A 127 5.90 -1.02 -2.63
N ARG A 128 5.21 0.09 -2.78
CA ARG A 128 4.90 0.71 -4.08
C ARG A 128 5.44 2.13 -4.09
N ILE A 129 6.33 2.43 -5.01
CA ILE A 129 6.89 3.77 -5.22
C ILE A 129 6.22 4.38 -6.44
N ASN A 130 5.53 5.49 -6.26
CA ASN A 130 4.69 6.13 -7.27
C ASN A 130 3.65 5.13 -7.84
N ASN A 131 3.58 5.01 -9.15
CA ASN A 131 2.69 4.09 -9.88
C ASN A 131 3.40 2.80 -10.34
N ASN A 132 4.61 2.53 -9.82
CA ASN A 132 5.35 1.33 -10.18
C ASN A 132 4.66 0.07 -9.61
N PRO A 133 4.96 -1.12 -10.15
CA PRO A 133 4.54 -2.38 -9.58
C PRO A 133 4.92 -2.49 -8.10
N ILE A 134 4.10 -3.23 -7.34
CA ILE A 134 4.41 -3.55 -5.95
C ILE A 134 5.54 -4.57 -5.93
N VAL A 135 6.55 -4.30 -5.11
CA VAL A 135 7.70 -5.18 -4.91
C VAL A 135 7.92 -5.45 -3.43
N GLU A 136 8.70 -6.46 -3.10
CA GLU A 136 9.21 -6.65 -1.75
C GLU A 136 10.12 -5.49 -1.36
N VAL A 137 10.10 -5.07 -0.09
CA VAL A 137 10.92 -3.93 0.38
C VAL A 137 12.41 -4.15 0.16
N ASP A 138 12.87 -5.39 0.15
CA ASP A 138 14.28 -5.74 -0.15
C ASP A 138 14.68 -5.47 -1.60
N LYS A 139 13.70 -5.29 -2.49
CA LYS A 139 13.87 -5.05 -3.93
C LYS A 139 13.52 -3.63 -4.36
N MET A 140 13.23 -2.75 -3.39
CA MET A 140 12.86 -1.37 -3.70
C MET A 140 14.01 -0.54 -4.29
#